data_592ddfcd44e4eea6b6a0f0b3896cdb7a
#
_entry.id   592ddfcd44e4eea6b6a0f0b3896cdb7a
#
_cell.length_a   1.000
_cell.length_b   1.000
_cell.length_c   1.000
_cell.angle_alpha   90.00
_cell.angle_beta   90.00
_cell.angle_gamma   90.00
#
_symmetry.space_group_name_H-M   'P 1'
#
loop_
_entity.id
_entity.type
_entity.pdbx_description
1 polymer ?
#
loop_
_entity_poly.entity_id
_entity_poly.type
_entity_poly.pdbx_seq_one_letter_code
_entity_poly.pdbx_strand_id
1 'polypeptide(L)'
;MRAVDAIMECLKAEGVEHVFGIPGGANLPTYDALYDAGIRHVQCRHEQGAGHAAEGYAKASGRVGVALATSGPGATNLVTCIADAVMDSVPTVFLTGQVRTDLIGTDGFQEADISGITMPIVKHSILIQDPRDIPKAIHEAFHVASTGRPGPVLVDL
;
A
#
# COMPACT_ATOMS: atom_id res chain seq x y z
N MET A 1 10.31 19.10 -1.90
CA MET A 1 9.37 18.15 -1.27
C MET A 1 10.02 16.78 -1.25
N ARG A 2 10.08 16.10 -0.10
CA ARG A 2 10.56 14.71 -0.02
C ARG A 2 9.54 13.79 -0.72
N ALA A 3 9.96 12.63 -1.21
CA ALA A 3 9.07 11.63 -1.82
C ALA A 3 7.93 11.23 -0.88
N VAL A 4 8.24 11.02 0.40
CA VAL A 4 7.26 10.66 1.42
C VAL A 4 6.21 11.75 1.68
N ASP A 5 6.59 13.02 1.58
CA ASP A 5 5.63 14.12 1.69
C ASP A 5 4.68 14.12 0.47
N ALA A 6 5.20 13.81 -0.72
CA ALA A 6 4.37 13.68 -1.93
C ALA A 6 3.37 12.52 -1.80
N ILE A 7 3.76 11.39 -1.18
CA ILE A 7 2.82 10.29 -0.87
C ILE A 7 1.67 10.82 -0.02
N MET A 8 1.97 11.54 1.06
CA MET A 8 0.93 12.05 1.97
C MET A 8 -0.01 13.03 1.27
N GLU A 9 0.51 13.94 0.45
CA GLU A 9 -0.32 14.87 -0.31
C GLU A 9 -1.21 14.15 -1.34
N CYS A 10 -0.69 13.11 -1.99
CA CYS A 10 -1.50 12.28 -2.89
C CYS A 10 -2.61 11.54 -2.14
N LEU A 11 -2.31 10.92 -1.00
CA LEU A 11 -3.33 10.25 -0.18
C LEU A 11 -4.43 11.22 0.28
N LYS A 12 -4.06 12.44 0.67
CA LYS A 12 -5.05 13.48 1.01
C LYS A 12 -5.91 13.87 -0.20
N ALA A 13 -5.30 14.02 -1.37
CA ALA A 13 -6.02 14.35 -2.59
C ALA A 13 -7.04 13.26 -2.99
N GLU A 14 -6.72 11.99 -2.69
CA GLU A 14 -7.64 10.85 -2.86
C GLU A 14 -8.68 10.72 -1.72
N GLY A 15 -8.67 11.63 -0.76
CA GLY A 15 -9.63 11.66 0.35
C GLY A 15 -9.38 10.59 1.42
N VAL A 16 -8.14 10.13 1.57
CA VAL A 16 -7.77 9.13 2.58
C VAL A 16 -7.80 9.75 3.97
N GLU A 17 -8.64 9.20 4.85
CA GLU A 17 -8.75 9.61 6.25
C GLU A 17 -8.03 8.63 7.20
N HIS A 18 -7.90 7.36 6.80
CA HIS A 18 -7.34 6.31 7.63
C HIS A 18 -6.33 5.46 6.84
N VAL A 19 -5.20 5.16 7.47
CA VAL A 19 -4.22 4.20 7.00
C VAL A 19 -4.02 3.14 8.07
N PHE A 20 -4.10 1.86 7.70
CA PHE A 20 -3.92 0.71 8.58
C PHE A 20 -2.54 0.10 8.35
N GLY A 21 -1.77 -0.18 9.40
CA GLY A 21 -0.44 -0.73 9.14
C GLY A 21 0.44 -0.89 10.37
N ILE A 22 1.69 -1.26 10.09
CA ILE A 22 2.75 -1.43 11.08
C ILE A 22 4.03 -0.79 10.53
N PRO A 23 4.72 0.09 11.30
CA PRO A 23 6.02 0.61 10.90
C PRO A 23 7.08 -0.48 10.80
N GLY A 24 7.97 -0.36 9.83
CA GLY A 24 9.14 -1.21 9.67
C GLY A 24 10.27 -0.48 8.94
N GLY A 25 11.44 -1.11 8.83
CA GLY A 25 12.67 -0.45 8.40
C GLY A 25 12.54 0.35 7.08
N ALA A 26 11.98 -0.26 6.05
CA ALA A 26 11.90 0.38 4.72
C ALA A 26 10.89 1.54 4.65
N ASN A 27 9.86 1.56 5.50
CA ASN A 27 8.82 2.58 5.46
C ASN A 27 8.82 3.56 6.64
N LEU A 28 9.87 3.57 7.48
CA LEU A 28 9.98 4.54 8.58
C LEU A 28 9.87 6.00 8.11
N PRO A 29 10.50 6.43 7.00
CA PRO A 29 10.32 7.80 6.51
C PRO A 29 8.88 8.12 6.09
N THR A 30 8.14 7.12 5.59
CA THR A 30 6.73 7.26 5.24
C THR A 30 5.87 7.43 6.49
N TYR A 31 6.14 6.69 7.55
CA TYR A 31 5.46 6.85 8.84
C TYR A 31 5.80 8.16 9.54
N ASP A 32 7.04 8.65 9.40
CA ASP A 32 7.42 9.98 9.88
C ASP A 32 6.58 11.07 9.20
N ALA A 33 6.43 11.01 7.88
CA ALA A 33 5.58 11.94 7.15
C ALA A 33 4.08 11.78 7.50
N LEU A 34 3.62 10.55 7.74
CA LEU A 34 2.23 10.25 8.11
C LEU A 34 1.85 10.86 9.46
N TYR A 35 2.81 10.97 10.40
CA TYR A 35 2.58 11.53 11.74
C TYR A 35 2.02 12.96 11.68
N ASP A 36 2.54 13.79 10.78
CA ASP A 36 2.13 15.19 10.62
C ASP A 36 1.10 15.41 9.50
N ALA A 37 0.73 14.35 8.78
CA ALA A 37 -0.12 14.48 7.59
C ALA A 37 -1.59 14.78 7.90
N GLY A 38 -2.05 14.59 9.13
CA GLY A 38 -3.47 14.71 9.48
C GLY A 38 -4.32 13.50 9.03
N ILE A 39 -3.69 12.46 8.50
CA ILE A 39 -4.31 11.17 8.20
C ILE A 39 -4.21 10.29 9.44
N ARG A 40 -5.31 9.67 9.86
CA ARG A 40 -5.32 8.82 11.04
C ARG A 40 -4.63 7.49 10.76
N HIS A 41 -3.55 7.21 11.48
CA HIS A 41 -2.93 5.89 11.50
C HIS A 41 -3.62 4.97 12.51
N VAL A 42 -4.01 3.78 12.06
CA VAL A 42 -4.52 2.70 12.91
C VAL A 42 -3.45 1.61 12.96
N GLN A 43 -2.69 1.59 14.04
CA GLN A 43 -1.64 0.60 14.23
C GLN A 43 -2.23 -0.77 14.52
N CYS A 44 -1.88 -1.75 13.71
CA CYS A 44 -2.24 -3.15 13.89
C CYS A 44 -1.09 -3.93 14.54
N ARG A 45 -1.32 -5.18 14.88
CA ARG A 45 -0.30 -6.08 15.46
C ARG A 45 0.25 -7.09 14.45
N HIS A 46 -0.35 -7.15 13.28
CA HIS A 46 0.05 -7.98 12.15
C HIS A 46 -0.45 -7.33 10.86
N GLU A 47 0.35 -7.37 9.80
CA GLU A 47 0.01 -6.69 8.53
C GLU A 47 -1.24 -7.29 7.87
N GLN A 48 -1.45 -8.60 8.00
CA GLN A 48 -2.70 -9.23 7.55
C GLN A 48 -3.92 -8.59 8.23
N GLY A 49 -3.84 -8.35 9.53
CA GLY A 49 -4.90 -7.63 10.26
C GLY A 49 -5.08 -6.19 9.76
N ALA A 50 -4.00 -5.52 9.36
CA ALA A 50 -4.07 -4.19 8.76
C ALA A 50 -4.78 -4.21 7.40
N GLY A 51 -4.46 -5.19 6.55
CA GLY A 51 -5.13 -5.38 5.27
C GLY A 51 -6.62 -5.65 5.42
N HIS A 52 -7.01 -6.61 6.28
CA HIS A 52 -8.43 -6.88 6.56
C HIS A 52 -9.16 -5.69 7.21
N ALA A 53 -8.45 -4.87 8.02
CA ALA A 53 -9.04 -3.65 8.56
C ALA A 53 -9.31 -2.60 7.44
N ALA A 54 -8.38 -2.48 6.48
CA ALA A 54 -8.59 -1.63 5.29
C ALA A 54 -9.76 -2.12 4.43
N GLU A 55 -9.91 -3.42 4.23
CA GLU A 55 -11.07 -4.01 3.55
C GLU A 55 -12.38 -3.74 4.30
N GLY A 56 -12.39 -3.98 5.62
CA GLY A 56 -13.56 -3.70 6.47
C GLY A 56 -13.95 -2.23 6.42
N TYR A 57 -12.97 -1.33 6.43
CA TYR A 57 -13.19 0.10 6.24
C TYR A 57 -13.80 0.41 4.87
N ALA A 58 -13.27 -0.18 3.80
CA ALA A 58 -13.80 0.02 2.46
C ALA A 58 -15.25 -0.47 2.34
N LYS A 59 -15.55 -1.67 2.84
CA LYS A 59 -16.90 -2.24 2.85
C LYS A 59 -17.89 -1.37 3.65
N ALA A 60 -17.46 -0.84 4.79
CA ALA A 60 -18.33 -0.07 5.67
C ALA A 60 -18.54 1.39 5.23
N SER A 61 -17.49 2.02 4.67
CA SER A 61 -17.51 3.45 4.33
C SER A 61 -17.86 3.73 2.87
N GLY A 62 -17.72 2.74 1.98
CA GLY A 62 -17.81 2.93 0.53
C GLY A 62 -16.61 3.65 -0.09
N ARG A 63 -15.52 3.81 0.65
CA ARG A 63 -14.27 4.45 0.21
C ARG A 63 -13.19 3.41 -0.07
N VAL A 64 -12.13 3.79 -0.74
CA VAL A 64 -10.96 2.92 -0.91
C VAL A 64 -10.24 2.75 0.43
N GLY A 65 -10.01 1.50 0.84
CA GLY A 65 -9.23 1.18 2.02
C GLY A 65 -7.72 1.26 1.73
N VAL A 66 -6.92 1.68 2.70
CA VAL A 66 -5.46 1.80 2.53
C VAL A 66 -4.73 1.05 3.62
N ALA A 67 -3.88 0.09 3.24
CA ALA A 67 -2.96 -0.59 4.15
C ALA A 67 -1.52 -0.24 3.79
N LEU A 68 -0.66 -0.10 4.81
CA LEU A 68 0.77 0.23 4.66
C LEU A 68 1.62 -0.78 5.42
N ALA A 69 2.53 -1.44 4.72
CA ALA A 69 3.47 -2.41 5.28
C ALA A 69 4.92 -2.13 4.83
N THR A 70 5.88 -2.62 5.60
CA THR A 70 7.29 -2.57 5.21
C THR A 70 7.61 -3.61 4.13
N SER A 71 8.85 -3.60 3.63
CA SER A 71 9.34 -4.56 2.64
C SER A 71 9.39 -6.00 3.19
N GLY A 72 9.62 -6.95 2.31
CA GLY A 72 9.86 -8.35 2.65
C GLY A 72 8.75 -8.97 3.50
N PRO A 73 9.02 -9.36 4.75
CA PRO A 73 8.05 -10.05 5.60
C PRO A 73 6.79 -9.22 5.88
N GLY A 74 6.89 -7.89 5.92
CA GLY A 74 5.71 -7.03 6.07
C GLY A 74 4.83 -7.08 4.83
N ALA A 75 5.40 -6.95 3.66
CA ALA A 75 4.69 -7.03 2.39
C ALA A 75 4.06 -8.42 2.17
N THR A 76 4.80 -9.50 2.44
CA THR A 76 4.28 -10.87 2.25
C THR A 76 3.15 -11.22 3.23
N ASN A 77 3.10 -10.60 4.41
CA ASN A 77 1.98 -10.75 5.34
C ASN A 77 0.66 -10.14 4.83
N LEU A 78 0.68 -9.34 3.76
CA LEU A 78 -0.53 -8.81 3.13
C LEU A 78 -1.16 -9.77 2.11
N VAL A 79 -0.51 -10.85 1.72
CA VAL A 79 -0.96 -11.74 0.64
C VAL A 79 -2.36 -12.28 0.87
N THR A 80 -2.67 -12.72 2.09
CA THR A 80 -4.00 -13.27 2.43
C THR A 80 -5.11 -12.24 2.22
N CYS A 81 -4.94 -11.02 2.75
CA CYS A 81 -5.96 -9.99 2.61
C CYS A 81 -6.05 -9.43 1.18
N ILE A 82 -4.95 -9.42 0.42
CA ILE A 82 -5.00 -9.09 -1.01
C ILE A 82 -5.85 -10.12 -1.76
N ALA A 83 -5.66 -11.42 -1.48
CA ALA A 83 -6.46 -12.48 -2.08
C ALA A 83 -7.94 -12.40 -1.69
N ASP A 84 -8.25 -12.04 -0.45
CA ASP A 84 -9.62 -11.82 0.02
C ASP A 84 -10.26 -10.63 -0.69
N ALA A 85 -9.55 -9.50 -0.76
CA ALA A 85 -10.04 -8.29 -1.43
C ALA A 85 -10.39 -8.48 -2.91
N VAL A 86 -9.59 -9.29 -3.66
CA VAL A 86 -9.90 -9.57 -5.06
C VAL A 86 -11.13 -10.47 -5.19
N MET A 87 -11.28 -11.45 -4.33
CA MET A 87 -12.43 -12.37 -4.36
C MET A 87 -13.73 -11.63 -4.04
N ASP A 88 -13.70 -10.77 -3.04
CA ASP A 88 -14.86 -9.98 -2.59
C ASP A 88 -15.08 -8.68 -3.38
N SER A 89 -14.19 -8.37 -4.35
CA SER A 89 -14.28 -7.14 -5.15
C SER A 89 -14.22 -5.87 -4.29
N VAL A 90 -13.33 -5.83 -3.31
CA VAL A 90 -13.17 -4.72 -2.38
C VAL A 90 -12.09 -3.75 -2.87
N PRO A 91 -12.41 -2.45 -3.07
CA PRO A 91 -11.43 -1.47 -3.50
C PRO A 91 -10.44 -1.16 -2.36
N THR A 92 -9.22 -1.66 -2.49
CA THR A 92 -8.14 -1.45 -1.52
C THR A 92 -6.85 -1.09 -2.23
N VAL A 93 -6.06 -0.20 -1.63
CA VAL A 93 -4.71 0.13 -2.05
C VAL A 93 -3.74 -0.33 -0.98
N PHE A 94 -2.84 -1.21 -1.37
CA PHE A 94 -1.78 -1.74 -0.51
C PHE A 94 -0.48 -1.02 -0.87
N LEU A 95 0.05 -0.24 0.07
CA LEU A 95 1.33 0.43 -0.05
C LEU A 95 2.38 -0.43 0.65
N THR A 96 3.38 -0.90 -0.09
CA THR A 96 4.50 -1.65 0.48
C THR A 96 5.79 -0.85 0.36
N GLY A 97 6.64 -0.91 1.36
CA GLY A 97 8.00 -0.43 1.22
C GLY A 97 8.82 -1.46 0.44
N GLN A 98 9.78 -0.98 -0.34
CA GLN A 98 10.76 -1.81 -1.02
C GLN A 98 12.17 -1.51 -0.50
N VAL A 99 13.13 -2.38 -0.79
CA VAL A 99 14.55 -2.10 -0.57
C VAL A 99 15.01 -0.98 -1.51
N ARG A 100 16.15 -0.37 -1.20
CA ARG A 100 16.72 0.66 -2.08
C ARG A 100 16.80 0.16 -3.52
N THR A 101 16.55 1.04 -4.47
CA THR A 101 16.49 0.71 -5.91
C THR A 101 17.72 -0.02 -6.43
N ASP A 102 18.92 0.29 -5.89
CA ASP A 102 20.19 -0.36 -6.25
C ASP A 102 20.33 -1.79 -5.68
N LEU A 103 19.44 -2.19 -4.76
CA LEU A 103 19.42 -3.52 -4.14
C LEU A 103 18.33 -4.43 -4.72
N ILE A 104 17.41 -3.91 -5.51
CA ILE A 104 16.34 -4.70 -6.12
C ILE A 104 16.94 -5.79 -7.01
N GLY A 105 16.55 -7.05 -6.77
CA GLY A 105 17.06 -8.21 -7.51
C GLY A 105 18.42 -8.75 -7.04
N THR A 106 18.87 -8.33 -5.85
CA THR A 106 20.14 -8.79 -5.28
C THR A 106 20.00 -9.74 -4.08
N ASP A 107 18.77 -10.15 -3.75
CA ASP A 107 18.44 -10.90 -2.53
C ASP A 107 18.85 -10.15 -1.25
N GLY A 108 18.66 -8.82 -1.26
CA GLY A 108 18.98 -7.95 -0.14
C GLY A 108 18.13 -8.24 1.10
N PHE A 109 18.58 -7.73 2.25
CA PHE A 109 17.86 -7.93 3.51
C PHE A 109 16.42 -7.41 3.42
N GLN A 110 15.46 -8.28 3.70
CA GLN A 110 14.01 -8.02 3.60
C GLN A 110 13.54 -7.61 2.19
N GLU A 111 14.24 -8.01 1.15
CA GLU A 111 13.75 -7.96 -0.22
C GLU A 111 12.74 -9.10 -0.46
N ALA A 112 11.66 -8.80 -1.14
CA ALA A 112 10.75 -9.79 -1.70
C ALA A 112 10.15 -9.24 -3.00
N ASP A 113 10.02 -10.09 -4.01
CA ASP A 113 9.25 -9.74 -5.22
C ASP A 113 7.76 -9.80 -4.93
N ILE A 114 7.28 -8.82 -4.18
CA ILE A 114 5.87 -8.76 -3.79
C ILE A 114 4.94 -8.59 -5.00
N SER A 115 5.40 -7.91 -6.05
CA SER A 115 4.68 -7.79 -7.30
C SER A 115 4.49 -9.13 -7.98
N GLY A 116 5.54 -9.95 -8.09
CA GLY A 116 5.45 -11.31 -8.63
C GLY A 116 4.58 -12.24 -7.77
N ILE A 117 4.75 -12.17 -6.43
CA ILE A 117 3.96 -12.99 -5.49
C ILE A 117 2.46 -12.67 -5.59
N THR A 118 2.09 -11.41 -5.73
CA THR A 118 0.69 -10.97 -5.74
C THR A 118 0.06 -10.91 -7.13
N MET A 119 0.83 -11.07 -8.20
CA MET A 119 0.35 -10.98 -9.58
C MET A 119 -0.97 -11.74 -9.85
N PRO A 120 -1.17 -12.98 -9.38
CA PRO A 120 -2.42 -13.72 -9.63
C PRO A 120 -3.61 -13.25 -8.78
N ILE A 121 -3.40 -12.41 -7.77
CA ILE A 121 -4.40 -12.03 -6.77
C ILE A 121 -4.61 -10.52 -6.63
N VAL A 122 -3.98 -9.71 -7.46
CA VAL A 122 -4.22 -8.26 -7.52
C VAL A 122 -4.92 -7.87 -8.81
N LYS A 123 -5.62 -6.77 -8.77
CA LYS A 123 -6.18 -6.16 -9.96
C LYS A 123 -5.10 -5.45 -10.78
N HIS A 124 -4.13 -4.83 -10.10
CA HIS A 124 -2.98 -4.16 -10.68
C HIS A 124 -1.84 -4.04 -9.67
N SER A 125 -0.61 -4.01 -10.17
CA SER A 125 0.59 -3.82 -9.35
C SER A 125 1.51 -2.79 -10.00
N ILE A 126 2.04 -1.87 -9.20
CA ILE A 126 2.93 -0.79 -9.63
C ILE A 126 4.19 -0.83 -8.76
N LEU A 127 5.36 -1.05 -9.36
CA LEU A 127 6.65 -0.87 -8.69
C LEU A 127 7.19 0.52 -9.05
N ILE A 128 7.43 1.36 -8.06
CA ILE A 128 7.96 2.70 -8.24
C ILE A 128 9.48 2.70 -8.10
N GLN A 129 10.17 2.96 -9.21
CA GLN A 129 11.63 3.07 -9.24
C GLN A 129 12.10 4.53 -9.29
N ASP A 130 11.26 5.45 -9.72
CA ASP A 130 11.54 6.88 -9.75
C ASP A 130 10.54 7.63 -8.86
N PRO A 131 10.99 8.36 -7.85
CA PRO A 131 10.09 9.09 -6.97
C PRO A 131 9.22 10.15 -7.68
N ARG A 132 9.57 10.56 -8.90
CA ARG A 132 8.75 11.47 -9.71
C ARG A 132 7.46 10.83 -10.20
N ASP A 133 7.39 9.49 -10.22
CA ASP A 133 6.22 8.74 -10.66
C ASP A 133 5.17 8.54 -9.53
N ILE A 134 5.53 8.84 -8.28
CA ILE A 134 4.65 8.68 -7.11
C ILE A 134 3.26 9.27 -7.30
N PRO A 135 3.11 10.56 -7.72
CA PRO A 135 1.78 11.13 -7.85
C PRO A 135 0.90 10.41 -8.87
N LYS A 136 1.50 10.06 -10.01
CA LYS A 136 0.80 9.31 -11.06
C LYS A 136 0.41 7.92 -10.58
N ALA A 137 1.33 7.20 -9.95
CA ALA A 137 1.12 5.82 -9.50
C ALA A 137 0.04 5.73 -8.42
N ILE A 138 0.02 6.65 -7.45
CA ILE A 138 -1.00 6.67 -6.40
C ILE A 138 -2.36 6.99 -7.01
N HIS A 139 -2.47 8.03 -7.84
CA HIS A 139 -3.74 8.36 -8.49
C HIS A 139 -4.25 7.19 -9.35
N GLU A 140 -3.38 6.57 -10.15
CA GLU A 140 -3.71 5.39 -10.96
C GLU A 140 -4.20 4.23 -10.07
N ALA A 141 -3.53 3.98 -8.93
CA ALA A 141 -3.92 2.91 -8.01
C ALA A 141 -5.34 3.10 -7.48
N PHE A 142 -5.70 4.30 -7.04
CA PHE A 142 -7.06 4.61 -6.55
C PHE A 142 -8.10 4.52 -7.65
N HIS A 143 -7.79 5.04 -8.83
CA HIS A 143 -8.67 4.94 -10.00
C HIS A 143 -8.91 3.47 -10.38
N VAL A 144 -7.86 2.68 -10.50
CA VAL A 144 -7.97 1.25 -10.87
C VAL A 144 -8.68 0.46 -9.78
N ALA A 145 -8.39 0.72 -8.49
CA ALA A 145 -9.04 -0.01 -7.39
C ALA A 145 -10.55 0.18 -7.39
N SER A 146 -11.05 1.37 -7.72
CA SER A 146 -12.45 1.75 -7.58
C SER A 146 -13.29 1.60 -8.86
N THR A 147 -12.67 1.49 -10.05
CA THR A 147 -13.39 1.48 -11.34
C THR A 147 -13.62 0.08 -11.88
N GLY A 148 -14.64 -0.11 -12.73
CA GLY A 148 -15.03 -1.42 -13.24
C GLY A 148 -15.43 -2.37 -12.10
N ARG A 149 -14.94 -3.62 -12.11
CA ARG A 149 -15.01 -4.50 -10.93
C ARG A 149 -13.99 -3.99 -9.91
N PRO A 150 -14.41 -3.50 -8.74
CA PRO A 150 -13.46 -3.05 -7.73
C PRO A 150 -12.50 -4.17 -7.28
N GLY A 151 -11.35 -3.80 -6.76
CA GLY A 151 -10.39 -4.80 -6.30
C GLY A 151 -9.09 -4.18 -5.78
N PRO A 152 -8.19 -5.02 -5.25
CA PRO A 152 -6.93 -4.59 -4.66
C PRO A 152 -5.93 -4.13 -5.71
N VAL A 153 -5.21 -3.06 -5.39
CA VAL A 153 -4.05 -2.59 -6.15
C VAL A 153 -2.85 -2.50 -5.21
N LEU A 154 -1.71 -3.02 -5.66
CA LEU A 154 -0.44 -2.92 -4.95
C LEU A 154 0.39 -1.77 -5.52
N VAL A 155 0.95 -0.94 -4.64
CA VAL A 155 1.96 0.06 -4.97
C VAL A 155 3.18 -0.20 -4.12
N ASP A 156 4.26 -0.63 -4.75
CA ASP A 156 5.53 -0.96 -4.11
C ASP A 156 6.49 0.23 -4.25
N LEU A 157 6.91 0.81 -3.10
CA LEU A 157 7.51 2.15 -2.95
C LEU A 157 9.02 2.09 -2.69
#